data_f0d2ecc455cc5af753838c05ef500381
#
_entry.id   f0d2ecc455cc5af753838c05ef500381
#
_cell.length_a   1.000
_cell.length_b   1.000
_cell.length_c   1.000
_cell.angle_alpha   90.00
_cell.angle_beta   90.00
_cell.angle_gamma   90.00
#
_symmetry.space_group_name_H-M   'P 1'
#
loop_
_entity.id
_entity.type
_entity.pdbx_description
1 polymer ?
#
loop_
_entity_poly.entity_id
_entity_poly.type
_entity_poly.pdbx_seq_one_letter_code
_entity_poly.pdbx_strand_id
1 'polypeptide(L)'
;QSPYQWDPYGIRNKIMPLIDDIFIKEYEIMYHLREIERWYKKDDRKIIAKNYMYSVHAALTIDWCLQRNVQPPVYYKTLLGCCASEQIADEADRLVKTAQQEAGNVIVKNHMQDRQETHFTIMAEHSEVIDAYIERMYKKGTETVNSYKISPQMLLKCQKNVRKMCGILMEEIS
;
A
#
# COMPACT_ATOMS: atom_id res chain seq x y z
N GLN A 1 -2.88 -4.50 -12.84
CA GLN A 1 -3.32 -3.52 -13.83
C GLN A 1 -4.81 -3.72 -14.02
N SER A 2 -5.60 -2.62 -13.90
CA SER A 2 -6.99 -2.68 -14.33
C SER A 2 -7.02 -3.19 -15.78
N PRO A 3 -7.88 -4.16 -16.12
CA PRO A 3 -8.03 -4.58 -17.51
C PRO A 3 -8.52 -3.43 -18.43
N TYR A 4 -8.99 -2.34 -17.84
CA TYR A 4 -9.46 -1.15 -18.53
C TYR A 4 -8.38 -0.05 -18.44
N GLN A 5 -7.30 -0.18 -19.18
CA GLN A 5 -6.37 0.92 -19.43
C GLN A 5 -6.87 1.74 -20.65
N TRP A 6 -7.91 2.53 -20.41
CA TRP A 6 -8.36 3.49 -21.41
C TRP A 6 -7.50 4.76 -21.26
N ASP A 7 -6.56 4.94 -22.15
CA ASP A 7 -5.67 6.11 -22.22
C ASP A 7 -5.56 6.55 -23.71
N PRO A 8 -6.66 7.07 -24.31
CA PRO A 8 -6.70 7.38 -25.72
C PRO A 8 -5.73 8.50 -26.12
N TYR A 9 -5.29 9.31 -25.17
CA TYR A 9 -4.39 10.44 -25.42
C TYR A 9 -2.93 10.13 -25.05
N GLY A 10 -2.61 8.93 -24.56
CA GLY A 10 -1.28 8.56 -24.11
C GLY A 10 -0.77 9.39 -22.93
N ILE A 11 -1.68 9.94 -22.13
CA ILE A 11 -1.38 10.82 -20.98
C ILE A 11 -0.46 10.10 -19.99
N ARG A 12 -0.72 8.83 -19.74
CA ARG A 12 0.10 8.03 -18.84
C ARG A 12 1.56 8.04 -19.24
N ASN A 13 1.87 7.79 -20.51
CA ASN A 13 3.24 7.75 -21.02
C ASN A 13 3.94 9.11 -20.92
N LYS A 14 3.18 10.21 -20.97
CA LYS A 14 3.68 11.57 -20.82
C LYS A 14 3.93 11.93 -19.34
N ILE A 15 3.08 11.46 -18.42
CA ILE A 15 3.09 11.84 -17.00
C ILE A 15 4.00 10.93 -16.16
N MET A 16 3.99 9.61 -16.38
CA MET A 16 4.75 8.67 -15.55
C MET A 16 6.24 9.01 -15.41
N PRO A 17 6.98 9.37 -16.49
CA PRO A 17 8.37 9.76 -16.36
C PRO A 17 8.59 11.01 -15.47
N LEU A 18 7.61 11.93 -15.44
CA LEU A 18 7.68 13.12 -14.59
C LEU A 18 7.44 12.77 -13.12
N ILE A 19 6.58 11.79 -12.85
CA ILE A 19 6.32 11.27 -11.51
C ILE A 19 7.55 10.50 -11.00
N ASP A 20 8.10 9.59 -11.80
CA ASP A 20 9.29 8.82 -11.45
C ASP A 20 10.49 9.73 -11.12
N ASP A 21 10.62 10.84 -11.85
CA ASP A 21 11.70 11.82 -11.67
C ASP A 21 11.59 12.63 -10.36
N ILE A 22 10.41 12.67 -9.74
CA ILE A 22 10.17 13.37 -8.47
C ILE A 22 9.84 12.42 -7.32
N PHE A 23 9.99 11.11 -7.51
CA PHE A 23 9.76 10.15 -6.45
C PHE A 23 10.73 10.39 -5.28
N ILE A 24 10.18 10.51 -4.08
CA ILE A 24 10.91 10.67 -2.83
C ILE A 24 10.48 9.55 -1.91
N LYS A 25 11.32 8.54 -1.76
CA LYS A 25 11.02 7.32 -0.98
C LYS A 25 10.65 7.63 0.47
N GLU A 26 11.22 8.68 1.06
CA GLU A 26 10.96 9.06 2.44
C GLU A 26 9.51 9.55 2.63
N TYR A 27 8.91 10.20 1.64
CA TYR A 27 7.50 10.57 1.68
C TYR A 27 6.58 9.36 1.52
N GLU A 28 6.96 8.42 0.66
CA GLU A 28 6.23 7.14 0.53
C GLU A 28 6.27 6.35 1.84
N ILE A 29 7.47 6.23 2.43
CA ILE A 29 7.64 5.61 3.75
C ILE A 29 6.77 6.31 4.80
N MET A 30 6.80 7.64 4.87
CA MET A 30 6.00 8.41 5.83
C MET A 30 4.50 8.17 5.66
N TYR A 31 4.00 8.07 4.44
CA TYR A 31 2.60 7.74 4.17
C TYR A 31 2.25 6.36 4.74
N HIS A 32 3.07 5.35 4.46
CA HIS A 32 2.81 3.99 4.92
C HIS A 32 3.04 3.78 6.43
N LEU A 33 3.90 4.56 7.06
CA LEU A 33 3.98 4.60 8.54
C LEU A 33 2.65 5.04 9.15
N ARG A 34 2.00 6.08 8.60
CA ARG A 34 0.67 6.54 9.05
C ARG A 34 -0.43 5.50 8.80
N GLU A 35 -0.33 4.73 7.71
CA GLU A 35 -1.26 3.61 7.47
C GLU A 35 -1.10 2.52 8.53
N ILE A 36 0.12 2.17 8.93
CA ILE A 36 0.37 1.24 10.03
C ILE A 36 -0.21 1.80 11.34
N GLU A 37 0.09 3.04 11.71
CA GLU A 37 -0.44 3.69 12.92
C GLU A 37 -1.98 3.69 12.96
N ARG A 38 -2.61 3.84 11.81
CA ARG A 38 -4.05 3.89 11.68
C ARG A 38 -4.72 2.53 11.80
N TRP A 39 -4.13 1.49 11.24
CA TRP A 39 -4.79 0.21 11.02
C TRP A 39 -4.26 -0.92 11.89
N TYR A 40 -2.98 -0.88 12.27
CA TYR A 40 -2.35 -1.92 13.08
C TYR A 40 -2.53 -1.60 14.57
N LYS A 41 -3.16 -2.53 15.30
CA LYS A 41 -3.38 -2.43 16.75
C LYS A 41 -3.00 -3.75 17.39
N LYS A 42 -1.77 -3.82 17.89
CA LYS A 42 -1.22 -5.03 18.50
C LYS A 42 -1.90 -5.42 19.81
N ASP A 43 -2.39 -4.43 20.57
CA ASP A 43 -2.95 -4.66 21.90
C ASP A 43 -4.35 -5.29 21.88
N ASP A 44 -5.01 -5.29 20.72
CA ASP A 44 -6.28 -5.97 20.52
C ASP A 44 -6.03 -7.48 20.34
N ARG A 45 -6.84 -8.34 20.99
CA ARG A 45 -6.74 -9.80 20.82
C ARG A 45 -6.95 -10.25 19.37
N LYS A 46 -7.78 -9.51 18.64
CA LYS A 46 -8.09 -9.73 17.23
C LYS A 46 -8.10 -8.42 16.50
N ILE A 47 -7.66 -8.45 15.26
CA ILE A 47 -7.62 -7.30 14.36
C ILE A 47 -8.61 -7.53 13.20
N ILE A 48 -9.18 -6.45 12.66
CA ILE A 48 -9.97 -6.54 11.43
C ILE A 48 -9.05 -7.03 10.31
N ALA A 49 -9.39 -8.17 9.68
CA ALA A 49 -8.55 -8.82 8.67
C ALA A 49 -8.13 -7.87 7.54
N LYS A 50 -9.04 -7.01 7.07
CA LYS A 50 -8.76 -5.97 6.07
C LYS A 50 -7.70 -4.98 6.55
N ASN A 51 -7.80 -4.53 7.80
CA ASN A 51 -6.85 -3.58 8.39
C ASN A 51 -5.47 -4.22 8.56
N TYR A 52 -5.45 -5.49 8.95
CA TYR A 52 -4.21 -6.25 9.07
C TYR A 52 -3.51 -6.41 7.71
N MET A 53 -4.27 -6.73 6.65
CA MET A 53 -3.74 -6.80 5.29
C MET A 53 -3.20 -5.45 4.80
N TYR A 54 -3.86 -4.32 5.12
CA TYR A 54 -3.33 -2.98 4.82
C TYR A 54 -2.02 -2.71 5.55
N SER A 55 -1.90 -3.14 6.79
CA SER A 55 -0.67 -2.98 7.57
C SER A 55 0.47 -3.83 7.00
N VAL A 56 0.18 -5.06 6.57
CA VAL A 56 1.15 -5.90 5.85
C VAL A 56 1.60 -5.25 4.54
N HIS A 57 0.66 -4.76 3.74
CA HIS A 57 0.98 -4.05 2.49
C HIS A 57 1.85 -2.81 2.75
N ALA A 58 1.51 -2.03 3.76
CA ALA A 58 2.30 -0.86 4.16
C ALA A 58 3.73 -1.25 4.57
N ALA A 59 3.90 -2.31 5.37
CA ALA A 59 5.20 -2.81 5.76
C ALA A 59 6.05 -3.30 4.57
N LEU A 60 5.43 -4.01 3.62
CA LEU A 60 6.09 -4.44 2.38
C LEU A 60 6.53 -3.25 1.51
N THR A 61 5.70 -2.22 1.43
CA THR A 61 6.03 -0.99 0.68
C THR A 61 7.19 -0.24 1.34
N ILE A 62 7.21 -0.14 2.67
CA ILE A 62 8.34 0.43 3.41
C ILE A 62 9.61 -0.38 3.12
N ASP A 63 9.56 -1.71 3.20
CA ASP A 63 10.72 -2.57 2.93
C ASP A 63 11.25 -2.39 1.50
N TRP A 64 10.35 -2.30 0.51
CA TRP A 64 10.72 -1.95 -0.87
C TRP A 64 11.46 -0.63 -0.95
N CYS A 65 10.92 0.43 -0.35
CA CYS A 65 11.52 1.77 -0.38
C CYS A 65 12.86 1.84 0.35
N LEU A 66 13.04 1.05 1.41
CA LEU A 66 14.31 0.96 2.13
C LEU A 66 15.41 0.29 1.29
N GLN A 67 15.04 -0.67 0.45
CA GLN A 67 15.99 -1.41 -0.41
C GLN A 67 16.23 -0.73 -1.76
N ARG A 68 15.26 0.05 -2.27
CA ARG A 68 15.26 0.58 -3.63
C ARG A 68 14.85 2.06 -3.64
N ASN A 69 15.42 2.82 -4.58
CA ASN A 69 15.06 4.23 -4.76
C ASN A 69 14.17 4.42 -6.00
N VAL A 70 13.16 3.56 -6.15
CA VAL A 70 12.18 3.59 -7.23
C VAL A 70 10.80 3.34 -6.67
N GLN A 71 9.77 3.77 -7.40
CA GLN A 71 8.38 3.58 -6.97
C GLN A 71 8.05 2.12 -6.65
N PRO A 72 7.32 1.85 -5.57
CA PRO A 72 6.87 0.50 -5.25
C PRO A 72 5.85 0.02 -6.28
N PRO A 73 5.86 -1.29 -6.61
CA PRO A 73 4.84 -1.86 -7.46
C PRO A 73 3.47 -1.82 -6.76
N VAL A 74 2.43 -1.50 -7.52
CA VAL A 74 1.05 -1.44 -7.01
C VAL A 74 0.51 -2.81 -6.59
N TYR A 75 1.05 -3.89 -7.18
CA TYR A 75 0.55 -5.24 -6.94
C TYR A 75 1.14 -5.84 -5.67
N TYR A 76 0.25 -6.19 -4.75
CA TYR A 76 0.59 -6.86 -3.49
C TYR A 76 1.47 -8.11 -3.69
N LYS A 77 1.12 -8.99 -4.65
CA LYS A 77 1.91 -10.20 -4.93
C LYS A 77 3.33 -9.89 -5.40
N THR A 78 3.53 -8.82 -6.14
CA THR A 78 4.87 -8.40 -6.59
C THR A 78 5.70 -7.90 -5.40
N LEU A 79 5.10 -7.08 -4.53
CA LEU A 79 5.75 -6.64 -3.29
C LEU A 79 6.11 -7.83 -2.40
N LEU A 80 5.18 -8.76 -2.21
CA LEU A 80 5.37 -9.95 -1.39
C LEU A 80 6.55 -10.79 -1.92
N GLY A 81 6.58 -11.07 -3.22
CA GLY A 81 7.66 -11.85 -3.83
C GLY A 81 9.03 -11.17 -3.86
N CYS A 82 9.07 -9.84 -3.72
CA CYS A 82 10.33 -9.08 -3.76
C CYS A 82 10.91 -8.71 -2.38
N CYS A 83 10.06 -8.62 -1.35
CA CYS A 83 10.44 -8.08 -0.05
C CYS A 83 10.29 -9.11 1.09
N ALA A 84 9.30 -10.00 0.99
CA ALA A 84 9.02 -10.96 2.06
C ALA A 84 9.95 -12.17 2.00
N SER A 85 10.31 -12.71 3.17
CA SER A 85 10.80 -14.07 3.27
C SER A 85 9.67 -15.07 2.97
N GLU A 86 10.02 -16.31 2.62
CA GLU A 86 9.05 -17.38 2.37
C GLU A 86 8.04 -17.51 3.52
N GLN A 87 8.51 -17.48 4.76
CA GLN A 87 7.67 -17.55 5.94
C GLN A 87 6.66 -16.40 6.05
N ILE A 88 7.07 -15.15 5.73
CA ILE A 88 6.17 -14.01 5.72
C ILE A 88 5.17 -14.12 4.56
N ALA A 89 5.61 -14.60 3.41
CA ALA A 89 4.76 -14.80 2.25
C ALA A 89 3.66 -15.83 2.51
N ASP A 90 4.00 -16.96 3.11
CA ASP A 90 3.07 -18.03 3.46
C ASP A 90 2.02 -17.57 4.48
N GLU A 91 2.46 -16.87 5.53
CA GLU A 91 1.55 -16.32 6.54
C GLU A 91 0.61 -15.25 5.97
N ALA A 92 1.12 -14.38 5.10
CA ALA A 92 0.33 -13.36 4.44
C ALA A 92 -0.69 -13.98 3.46
N ASP A 93 -0.32 -15.01 2.71
CA ASP A 93 -1.23 -15.75 1.84
C ASP A 93 -2.30 -16.51 2.65
N ARG A 94 -1.94 -17.07 3.82
CA ARG A 94 -2.88 -17.68 4.75
C ARG A 94 -3.92 -16.67 5.23
N LEU A 95 -3.49 -15.48 5.64
CA LEU A 95 -4.37 -14.40 6.07
C LEU A 95 -5.37 -14.00 4.97
N VAL A 96 -4.90 -13.86 3.72
CA VAL A 96 -5.75 -13.53 2.57
C VAL A 96 -6.79 -14.61 2.33
N LYS A 97 -6.39 -15.90 2.34
CA LYS A 97 -7.29 -17.03 2.14
C LYS A 97 -8.37 -17.11 3.21
N THR A 98 -7.99 -16.94 4.48
CA THR A 98 -8.93 -16.91 5.61
C THR A 98 -9.96 -15.79 5.44
N ALA A 99 -9.50 -14.58 5.12
CA ALA A 99 -10.38 -13.44 4.90
C ALA A 99 -11.34 -13.67 3.71
N GLN A 100 -10.89 -14.31 2.64
CA GLN A 100 -11.72 -14.63 1.47
C GLN A 100 -12.74 -15.71 1.75
N GLN A 101 -12.36 -16.77 2.47
CA GLN A 101 -13.27 -17.87 2.85
C GLN A 101 -14.40 -17.39 3.76
N GLU A 102 -14.07 -16.57 4.76
CA GLU A 102 -15.06 -15.99 5.66
C GLU A 102 -15.98 -15.01 4.93
N ALA A 103 -15.46 -14.19 4.01
CA ALA A 103 -16.27 -13.31 3.17
C ALA A 103 -17.23 -14.10 2.27
N GLY A 104 -16.80 -15.22 1.68
CA GLY A 104 -17.62 -16.12 0.90
C GLY A 104 -18.77 -16.71 1.72
N ASN A 105 -18.48 -17.17 2.94
CA ASN A 105 -19.49 -17.73 3.86
C ASN A 105 -20.54 -16.69 4.30
N VAL A 106 -20.13 -15.44 4.46
CA VAL A 106 -21.02 -14.33 4.81
C VAL A 106 -21.99 -14.02 3.66
N ILE A 107 -21.50 -13.96 2.42
CA ILE A 107 -22.33 -13.72 1.23
C ILE A 107 -23.41 -14.80 1.08
N VAL A 108 -23.07 -16.07 1.29
CA VAL A 108 -24.02 -17.18 1.19
C VAL A 108 -25.11 -17.07 2.27
N LYS A 109 -24.77 -16.71 3.50
CA LYS A 109 -25.74 -16.50 4.59
C LYS A 109 -26.69 -15.34 4.34
N ASN A 110 -26.22 -14.25 3.74
CA ASN A 110 -27.03 -13.06 3.45
C ASN A 110 -28.01 -13.26 2.29
N HIS A 111 -27.72 -14.16 1.33
CA HIS A 111 -28.67 -14.51 0.28
C HIS A 111 -29.90 -15.28 0.78
N MET A 112 -29.81 -15.86 1.98
CA MET A 112 -30.92 -16.62 2.59
C MET A 112 -31.75 -15.82 3.59
N GLN A 113 -31.34 -14.63 3.99
CA GLN A 113 -32.06 -13.77 4.94
C GLN A 113 -32.19 -12.34 4.39
N ASP A 114 -33.46 -11.95 4.19
CA ASP A 114 -33.92 -10.66 3.70
C ASP A 114 -33.07 -9.43 4.12
N ARG A 115 -32.59 -8.72 3.13
CA ARG A 115 -32.22 -7.29 3.01
C ARG A 115 -31.99 -6.47 4.29
N GLN A 116 -31.15 -6.92 5.20
CA GLN A 116 -30.42 -6.03 6.09
C GLN A 116 -28.95 -6.10 5.67
N GLU A 117 -28.40 -4.98 5.20
CA GLU A 117 -26.96 -4.80 4.95
C GLU A 117 -26.20 -4.90 6.27
N THR A 118 -25.98 -6.10 6.75
CA THR A 118 -25.08 -6.33 7.87
C THR A 118 -23.65 -6.30 7.34
N HIS A 119 -22.94 -5.20 7.59
CA HIS A 119 -21.49 -5.12 7.38
C HIS A 119 -20.81 -6.08 8.36
N PHE A 120 -20.54 -7.29 7.89
CA PHE A 120 -19.77 -8.26 8.68
C PHE A 120 -18.29 -7.85 8.68
N THR A 121 -17.79 -7.55 9.86
CA THR A 121 -16.36 -7.30 10.06
C THR A 121 -15.66 -8.63 10.29
N ILE A 122 -14.86 -9.05 9.32
CA ILE A 122 -14.05 -10.26 9.43
C ILE A 122 -12.88 -9.95 10.36
N MET A 123 -12.74 -10.74 11.42
CA MET A 123 -11.65 -10.61 12.40
C MET A 123 -10.59 -11.67 12.12
N ALA A 124 -9.33 -11.27 12.18
CA ALA A 124 -8.17 -12.16 12.11
C ALA A 124 -7.47 -12.24 13.47
N GLU A 125 -6.84 -13.38 13.73
CA GLU A 125 -5.89 -13.50 14.82
C GLU A 125 -4.53 -12.94 14.41
N HIS A 126 -3.80 -12.38 15.36
CA HIS A 126 -2.44 -11.93 15.15
C HIS A 126 -1.50 -13.09 14.83
N SER A 127 -0.59 -12.88 13.90
CA SER A 127 0.52 -13.78 13.60
C SER A 127 1.82 -13.17 14.12
N GLU A 128 2.50 -13.85 15.00
CA GLU A 128 3.78 -13.37 15.56
C GLU A 128 4.79 -13.01 14.48
N VAL A 129 4.80 -13.76 13.37
CA VAL A 129 5.70 -13.53 12.23
C VAL A 129 5.36 -12.23 11.52
N ILE A 130 4.07 -12.01 11.25
CA ILE A 130 3.58 -10.80 10.58
C ILE A 130 3.75 -9.58 11.49
N ASP A 131 3.41 -9.71 12.77
CA ASP A 131 3.54 -8.64 13.75
C ASP A 131 5.01 -8.19 13.89
N ALA A 132 5.93 -9.13 14.05
CA ALA A 132 7.36 -8.84 14.12
C ALA A 132 7.87 -8.16 12.83
N TYR A 133 7.34 -8.54 11.68
CA TYR A 133 7.69 -7.92 10.41
C TYR A 133 7.19 -6.47 10.33
N ILE A 134 5.92 -6.23 10.65
CA ILE A 134 5.32 -4.88 10.65
C ILE A 134 6.10 -3.96 11.61
N GLU A 135 6.35 -4.40 12.83
CA GLU A 135 7.09 -3.62 13.83
C GLU A 135 8.52 -3.29 13.39
N ARG A 136 9.21 -4.27 12.81
CA ARG A 136 10.55 -4.06 12.27
C ARG A 136 10.56 -3.02 11.15
N MET A 137 9.61 -3.08 10.23
CA MET A 137 9.53 -2.13 9.12
C MET A 137 9.09 -0.75 9.59
N TYR A 138 8.17 -0.68 10.54
CA TYR A 138 7.78 0.57 11.18
C TYR A 138 8.98 1.27 11.84
N LYS A 139 9.77 0.55 12.62
CA LYS A 139 10.97 1.11 13.27
C LYS A 139 11.99 1.63 12.25
N LYS A 140 12.36 0.81 11.26
CA LYS A 140 13.33 1.21 10.21
C LYS A 140 12.83 2.39 9.37
N GLY A 141 11.56 2.38 9.02
CA GLY A 141 10.94 3.49 8.29
C GLY A 141 10.97 4.79 9.08
N THR A 142 10.63 4.74 10.36
CA THR A 142 10.68 5.89 11.28
C THR A 142 12.09 6.47 11.39
N GLU A 143 13.10 5.62 11.56
CA GLU A 143 14.52 6.04 11.61
C GLU A 143 14.92 6.74 10.31
N THR A 144 14.51 6.21 9.15
CA THR A 144 14.80 6.77 7.83
C THR A 144 14.15 8.13 7.65
N VAL A 145 12.86 8.26 7.96
CA VAL A 145 12.10 9.52 7.80
C VAL A 145 12.63 10.60 8.72
N ASN A 146 12.96 10.29 9.96
CA ASN A 146 13.47 11.24 10.94
C ASN A 146 14.85 11.83 10.56
N SER A 147 15.64 11.08 9.78
CA SER A 147 16.94 11.54 9.28
C SER A 147 16.85 12.36 7.99
N TYR A 148 15.70 12.34 7.31
CA TYR A 148 15.55 12.95 5.98
C TYR A 148 15.24 14.45 6.04
N LYS A 149 15.91 15.21 5.14
CA LYS A 149 15.61 16.62 4.86
C LYS A 149 15.53 16.82 3.35
N ILE A 150 14.39 17.32 2.87
CA ILE A 150 14.26 17.64 1.44
C ILE A 150 15.24 18.77 1.05
N SER A 151 15.97 18.54 -0.05
CA SER A 151 16.85 19.60 -0.58
C SER A 151 16.05 20.67 -1.33
N PRO A 152 16.49 21.95 -1.31
CA PRO A 152 15.86 23.00 -2.10
C PRO A 152 15.80 22.69 -3.60
N GLN A 153 16.83 22.02 -4.14
CA GLN A 153 16.86 21.61 -5.55
C GLN A 153 15.75 20.57 -5.85
N MET A 154 15.54 19.61 -4.96
CA MET A 154 14.49 18.61 -5.12
C MET A 154 13.11 19.26 -5.04
N LEU A 155 12.90 20.20 -4.14
CA LEU A 155 11.64 20.94 -4.04
C LEU A 155 11.34 21.71 -5.34
N LEU A 156 12.32 22.42 -5.90
CA LEU A 156 12.18 23.12 -7.19
C LEU A 156 11.87 22.15 -8.34
N LYS A 157 12.52 20.98 -8.36
CA LYS A 157 12.27 19.94 -9.35
C LYS A 157 10.84 19.43 -9.26
N CYS A 158 10.34 19.16 -8.05
CA CYS A 158 8.94 18.77 -7.83
C CYS A 158 7.97 19.82 -8.37
N GLN A 159 8.17 21.08 -8.03
CA GLN A 159 7.31 22.19 -8.50
C GLN A 159 7.31 22.30 -10.03
N LYS A 160 8.48 22.17 -10.68
CA LYS A 160 8.61 22.21 -12.14
C LYS A 160 7.87 21.05 -12.80
N ASN A 161 8.01 19.82 -12.29
CA ASN A 161 7.36 18.65 -12.86
C ASN A 161 5.84 18.68 -12.65
N VAL A 162 5.36 19.12 -11.49
CA VAL A 162 3.92 19.31 -11.25
C VAL A 162 3.33 20.31 -12.25
N ARG A 163 3.99 21.45 -12.52
CA ARG A 163 3.54 22.41 -13.54
C ARG A 163 3.49 21.80 -14.93
N LYS A 164 4.48 20.99 -15.32
CA LYS A 164 4.48 20.28 -16.61
C LYS A 164 3.31 19.28 -16.70
N MET A 165 3.05 18.52 -15.64
CA MET A 165 1.91 17.57 -15.61
C MET A 165 0.58 18.32 -15.75
N CYS A 166 0.40 19.45 -15.07
CA CYS A 166 -0.79 20.29 -15.24
C CYS A 166 -0.92 20.81 -16.68
N GLY A 167 0.19 21.25 -17.31
CA GLY A 167 0.19 21.68 -18.71
C GLY A 167 -0.26 20.57 -19.66
N ILE A 168 0.28 19.37 -19.52
CA ILE A 168 -0.12 18.19 -20.32
C ILE A 168 -1.62 17.90 -20.17
N LEU A 169 -2.13 17.93 -18.95
CA LEU A 169 -3.56 17.68 -18.72
C LEU A 169 -4.47 18.75 -19.33
N MET A 170 -4.06 20.00 -19.30
CA MET A 170 -4.83 21.12 -19.88
C MET A 170 -4.85 21.08 -21.42
N GLU A 171 -3.73 20.73 -22.06
CA GLU A 171 -3.64 20.58 -23.52
C GLU A 171 -4.50 19.45 -24.07
N GLU A 172 -4.67 18.35 -23.32
CA GLU A 172 -5.46 17.19 -23.77
C GLU A 172 -6.97 17.34 -23.52
N ILE A 173 -7.39 18.32 -22.70
CA ILE A 173 -8.79 18.61 -22.39
C ILE A 173 -9.35 19.73 -23.30
N SER A 174 -8.49 20.50 -23.96
CA SER A 174 -8.85 21.61 -24.85
C SER A 174 -9.10 21.16 -26.25
#